data_487226538be17b8402c13c7ef1d19e6c
#
_entry.id   487226538be17b8402c13c7ef1d19e6c
#
_cell.length_a   1.000
_cell.length_b   1.000
_cell.length_c   1.000
_cell.angle_alpha   90.00
_cell.angle_beta   90.00
_cell.angle_gamma   90.00
#
_symmetry.space_group_name_H-M   'P 1'
#
loop_
_entity.id
_entity.type
_entity.pdbx_description
1 polymer ?
#
loop_
_entity_poly.entity_id
_entity_poly.type
_entity_poly.pdbx_seq_one_letter_code
_entity_poly.pdbx_strand_id
1 'polypeptide(L)'
;MWTCPKCGRTFKRQEQDHYCGKAPETVDEYIAAQPEEVREYLGEIRKVLCAALPEAEERISWSMPTYWKGHNIIHFAGFKKHAGLYPGPEAVQEFSERLKEYKTSKGTVQLPYSRPVPVELISDIAKWCYDTGNHP
;
A
#
# COMPACT_ATOMS: atom_id res chain seq x y z
N MET A 1 29.63 -9.11 -8.11
CA MET A 1 28.65 -8.57 -7.14
C MET A 1 28.99 -7.13 -6.83
N TRP A 2 28.01 -6.34 -6.57
CA TRP A 2 28.17 -4.91 -6.28
C TRP A 2 27.77 -4.62 -4.83
N THR A 3 28.60 -3.85 -4.13
CA THR A 3 28.31 -3.44 -2.75
C THR A 3 27.99 -1.95 -2.74
N CYS A 4 26.81 -1.60 -2.24
CA CYS A 4 26.38 -0.20 -2.17
C CYS A 4 27.25 0.56 -1.15
N PRO A 5 27.93 1.67 -1.56
CA PRO A 5 28.79 2.43 -0.66
C PRO A 5 28.01 3.15 0.44
N LYS A 6 26.70 3.32 0.27
CA LYS A 6 25.87 4.01 1.26
C LYS A 6 25.36 3.10 2.37
N CYS A 7 24.88 1.91 2.02
CA CYS A 7 24.27 1.01 2.99
C CYS A 7 25.06 -0.27 3.24
N GLY A 8 26.09 -0.54 2.45
CA GLY A 8 26.93 -1.72 2.60
C GLY A 8 26.30 -3.03 2.16
N ARG A 9 25.12 -3.00 1.58
CA ARG A 9 24.47 -4.20 1.08
C ARG A 9 25.10 -4.65 -0.23
N THR A 10 25.11 -5.98 -0.43
CA THR A 10 25.68 -6.58 -1.63
C THR A 10 24.53 -7.08 -2.51
N PHE A 11 24.64 -6.79 -3.82
CA PHE A 11 23.61 -7.15 -4.80
C PHE A 11 24.25 -7.88 -5.97
N LYS A 12 23.44 -8.69 -6.65
CA LYS A 12 23.92 -9.43 -7.83
C LYS A 12 24.20 -8.53 -9.02
N ARG A 13 23.42 -7.44 -9.15
CA ARG A 13 23.61 -6.46 -10.24
C ARG A 13 24.24 -5.21 -9.72
N GLN A 14 25.10 -4.62 -10.54
CA GLN A 14 25.74 -3.35 -10.22
C GLN A 14 24.70 -2.23 -10.20
N GLU A 15 24.77 -1.37 -9.19
CA GLU A 15 23.86 -0.25 -9.01
C GLU A 15 22.39 -0.63 -9.01
N GLN A 16 22.10 -1.80 -8.46
CA GLN A 16 20.74 -2.29 -8.38
C GLN A 16 19.88 -1.35 -7.52
N ASP A 17 18.65 -1.06 -7.99
CA ASP A 17 17.69 -0.28 -7.23
C ASP A 17 17.37 -0.97 -5.93
N HIS A 18 17.47 -0.21 -4.85
CA HIS A 18 17.17 -0.72 -3.52
C HIS A 18 17.01 0.47 -2.57
N TYR A 19 16.49 0.20 -1.40
CA TYR A 19 16.38 1.19 -0.35
C TYR A 19 17.72 1.27 0.39
N CYS A 20 18.42 2.40 0.22
CA CYS A 20 19.72 2.62 0.86
C CYS A 20 19.53 3.08 2.30
N GLY A 21 19.88 2.24 3.23
CA GLY A 21 19.77 2.54 4.63
C GLY A 21 18.85 1.56 5.32
N LYS A 22 18.26 2.00 6.42
CA LYS A 22 17.37 1.16 7.21
C LYS A 22 16.03 0.98 6.51
N ALA A 23 15.50 -0.24 6.50
CA ALA A 23 14.16 -0.50 6.00
C ALA A 23 13.13 0.33 6.78
N PRO A 24 12.07 0.84 6.12
CA PRO A 24 11.08 1.66 6.81
C PRO A 24 10.39 0.86 7.92
N GLU A 25 10.24 1.50 9.07
CA GLU A 25 9.56 0.93 10.23
C GLU A 25 8.21 1.56 10.49
N THR A 26 7.94 2.71 9.84
CA THR A 26 6.68 3.42 9.97
C THR A 26 6.14 3.78 8.61
N VAL A 27 4.83 4.09 8.56
CA VAL A 27 4.18 4.54 7.33
C VAL A 27 4.79 5.86 6.86
N ASP A 28 5.12 6.76 7.79
CA ASP A 28 5.80 8.03 7.46
C ASP A 28 7.11 7.79 6.73
N GLU A 29 7.94 6.88 7.24
CA GLU A 29 9.21 6.55 6.62
C GLU A 29 9.02 5.89 5.25
N TYR A 30 8.03 5.02 5.14
CA TYR A 30 7.73 4.35 3.87
C TYR A 30 7.39 5.37 2.79
N ILE A 31 6.47 6.28 3.09
CA ILE A 31 6.03 7.30 2.13
C ILE A 31 7.19 8.27 1.81
N ALA A 32 7.95 8.68 2.81
CA ALA A 32 9.08 9.59 2.62
C ALA A 32 10.15 9.03 1.68
N ALA A 33 10.27 7.71 1.61
CA ALA A 33 11.25 7.05 0.74
C ALA A 33 10.80 6.97 -0.72
N GLN A 34 9.57 7.35 -1.03
CA GLN A 34 9.03 7.26 -2.39
C GLN A 34 9.34 8.53 -3.20
N PRO A 35 9.34 8.45 -4.55
CA PRO A 35 9.41 9.64 -5.40
C PRO A 35 8.25 10.61 -5.09
N GLU A 36 8.46 11.89 -5.37
CA GLU A 36 7.49 12.93 -5.01
C GLU A 36 6.07 12.65 -5.50
N GLU A 37 5.93 12.24 -6.76
CA GLU A 37 4.61 11.94 -7.35
C GLU A 37 3.92 10.80 -6.62
N VAL A 38 4.67 9.79 -6.23
CA VAL A 38 4.17 8.64 -5.50
C VAL A 38 3.79 9.05 -4.08
N ARG A 39 4.60 9.91 -3.45
CA ARG A 39 4.33 10.38 -2.09
C ARG A 39 2.97 11.08 -1.98
N GLU A 40 2.65 11.95 -2.94
CA GLU A 40 1.38 12.65 -2.92
C GLU A 40 0.19 11.68 -3.01
N TYR A 41 0.29 10.73 -3.92
CA TYR A 41 -0.77 9.74 -4.14
C TYR A 41 -0.96 8.85 -2.92
N LEU A 42 0.13 8.33 -2.37
CA LEU A 42 0.09 7.48 -1.18
C LEU A 42 -0.39 8.27 0.05
N GLY A 43 -0.02 9.54 0.14
CA GLY A 43 -0.50 10.42 1.21
C GLY A 43 -2.01 10.58 1.20
N GLU A 44 -2.62 10.66 0.02
CA GLU A 44 -4.08 10.73 -0.10
C GLU A 44 -4.73 9.40 0.31
N ILE A 45 -4.16 8.28 -0.13
CA ILE A 45 -4.64 6.95 0.29
C ILE A 45 -4.59 6.83 1.81
N ARG A 46 -3.47 7.24 2.40
CA ARG A 46 -3.29 7.21 3.85
C ARG A 46 -4.38 8.00 4.57
N LYS A 47 -4.68 9.22 4.09
CA LYS A 47 -5.75 10.04 4.69
C LYS A 47 -7.10 9.35 4.66
N VAL A 48 -7.43 8.74 3.53
CA VAL A 48 -8.70 8.02 3.37
C VAL A 48 -8.77 6.84 4.35
N LEU A 49 -7.70 6.05 4.42
CA LEU A 49 -7.68 4.88 5.29
C LEU A 49 -7.70 5.26 6.78
N CYS A 50 -6.98 6.30 7.16
CA CYS A 50 -7.01 6.80 8.54
C CYS A 50 -8.41 7.28 8.93
N ALA A 51 -9.11 7.96 8.01
CA ALA A 51 -10.46 8.44 8.26
C ALA A 51 -11.47 7.29 8.31
N ALA A 52 -11.28 6.28 7.47
CA ALA A 52 -12.18 5.12 7.41
C ALA A 52 -11.96 4.16 8.59
N LEU A 53 -10.75 4.10 9.11
CA LEU A 53 -10.34 3.16 10.15
C LEU A 53 -9.72 3.90 11.35
N PRO A 54 -10.50 4.75 12.05
CA PRO A 54 -9.93 5.58 13.11
C PRO A 54 -9.41 4.80 14.31
N GLU A 55 -9.85 3.56 14.49
CA GLU A 55 -9.40 2.71 15.58
C GLU A 55 -8.24 1.80 15.21
N ALA A 56 -7.87 1.75 13.92
CA ALA A 56 -6.78 0.90 13.45
C ALA A 56 -5.43 1.53 13.72
N GLU A 57 -4.44 0.68 13.94
CA GLU A 57 -3.06 1.08 14.12
C GLU A 57 -2.33 1.00 12.78
N GLU A 58 -1.55 2.02 12.45
CA GLU A 58 -0.68 1.98 11.27
C GLU A 58 0.60 1.23 11.61
N ARG A 59 0.97 0.30 10.75
CA ARG A 59 2.20 -0.50 10.90
C ARG A 59 2.86 -0.72 9.56
N ILE A 60 4.09 -1.20 9.60
CA ILE A 60 4.72 -1.80 8.42
C ILE A 60 4.69 -3.32 8.62
N SER A 61 4.04 -4.00 7.71
CA SER A 61 3.96 -5.45 7.69
C SER A 61 4.20 -5.92 6.26
N TRP A 62 5.02 -6.95 6.08
CA TRP A 62 5.40 -7.43 4.75
C TRP A 62 6.01 -6.32 3.89
N SER A 63 6.76 -5.40 4.53
CA SER A 63 7.38 -4.24 3.90
C SER A 63 6.39 -3.25 3.30
N MET A 64 5.15 -3.23 3.75
CA MET A 64 4.08 -2.35 3.26
C MET A 64 3.37 -1.64 4.41
N PRO A 65 2.88 -0.42 4.17
CA PRO A 65 1.93 0.21 5.10
C PRO A 65 0.72 -0.69 5.33
N THR A 66 0.38 -0.89 6.57
CA THR A 66 -0.66 -1.82 7.01
C THR A 66 -1.53 -1.17 8.07
N TYR A 67 -2.83 -1.43 8.02
CA TYR A 67 -3.77 -1.03 9.06
C TYR A 67 -4.16 -2.27 9.84
N TRP A 68 -4.01 -2.20 11.16
CA TRP A 68 -4.12 -3.36 12.04
C TRP A 68 -5.04 -3.06 13.23
N LYS A 69 -5.90 -4.02 13.55
CA LYS A 69 -6.73 -3.99 14.75
C LYS A 69 -7.00 -5.44 15.16
N GLY A 70 -6.09 -6.00 15.94
CA GLY A 70 -6.15 -7.42 16.29
C GLY A 70 -5.74 -8.35 15.15
N HIS A 71 -5.77 -7.87 13.93
CA HIS A 71 -5.35 -8.56 12.71
C HIS A 71 -5.09 -7.52 11.63
N ASN A 72 -4.46 -7.92 10.55
CA ASN A 72 -4.24 -7.02 9.41
C ASN A 72 -5.57 -6.77 8.71
N ILE A 73 -5.93 -5.51 8.51
CA ILE A 73 -7.18 -5.13 7.86
C ILE A 73 -6.97 -4.90 6.36
N ILE A 74 -6.00 -4.08 6.01
CA ILE A 74 -5.72 -3.71 4.63
C ILE A 74 -4.28 -3.21 4.53
N HIS A 75 -3.66 -3.42 3.37
CA HIS A 75 -2.32 -2.92 3.05
C HIS A 75 -2.38 -2.03 1.84
N PHE A 76 -1.37 -1.15 1.67
CA PHE A 76 -1.15 -0.48 0.41
C PHE A 76 0.35 -0.36 0.13
N ALA A 77 0.72 -0.15 -1.12
CA ALA A 77 2.12 -0.02 -1.52
C ALA A 77 2.26 0.90 -2.72
N GLY A 78 3.43 1.50 -2.88
CA GLY A 78 3.75 2.34 -4.02
C GLY A 78 4.62 1.59 -5.02
N PHE A 79 4.26 1.66 -6.30
CA PHE A 79 5.03 1.12 -7.41
C PHE A 79 5.31 2.24 -8.41
N LYS A 80 6.08 1.94 -9.44
CA LYS A 80 6.53 2.94 -10.39
C LYS A 80 5.41 3.68 -11.11
N LYS A 81 4.36 2.95 -11.53
CA LYS A 81 3.26 3.50 -12.33
C LYS A 81 1.90 3.44 -11.65
N HIS A 82 1.81 2.79 -10.51
CA HIS A 82 0.55 2.62 -9.80
C HIS A 82 0.78 2.40 -8.32
N ALA A 83 -0.26 2.62 -7.53
CA ALA A 83 -0.31 2.18 -6.15
C ALA A 83 -1.04 0.83 -6.10
N GLY A 84 -0.65 -0.03 -5.19
CA GLY A 84 -1.35 -1.28 -4.94
C GLY A 84 -2.17 -1.18 -3.68
N LEU A 85 -3.40 -1.66 -3.73
CA LEU A 85 -4.26 -1.79 -2.55
C LEU A 85 -4.50 -3.29 -2.35
N TYR A 86 -4.32 -3.75 -1.12
CA TYR A 86 -4.36 -5.18 -0.80
C TYR A 86 -5.42 -5.48 0.25
N PRO A 87 -6.70 -5.47 -0.13
CA PRO A 87 -7.79 -5.72 0.82
C PRO A 87 -8.14 -7.20 1.00
N GLY A 88 -7.55 -8.08 0.21
CA GLY A 88 -7.84 -9.49 0.24
C GLY A 88 -8.81 -9.94 -0.85
N PRO A 89 -8.86 -11.26 -1.16
CA PRO A 89 -9.66 -11.77 -2.27
C PRO A 89 -11.16 -11.60 -2.11
N GLU A 90 -11.69 -11.71 -0.90
CA GLU A 90 -13.11 -11.53 -0.65
C GLU A 90 -13.56 -10.10 -0.93
N ALA A 91 -12.74 -9.11 -0.54
CA ALA A 91 -13.04 -7.71 -0.78
C ALA A 91 -13.02 -7.39 -2.27
N VAL A 92 -12.03 -7.91 -3.01
CA VAL A 92 -11.96 -7.71 -4.46
C VAL A 92 -13.21 -8.28 -5.13
N GLN A 93 -13.68 -9.42 -4.69
CA GLN A 93 -14.89 -10.05 -5.23
C GLN A 93 -16.14 -9.23 -4.88
N GLU A 94 -16.27 -8.80 -3.63
CA GLU A 94 -17.41 -8.01 -3.16
C GLU A 94 -17.56 -6.70 -3.92
N PHE A 95 -16.45 -6.03 -4.20
CA PHE A 95 -16.44 -4.74 -4.89
C PHE A 95 -16.17 -4.86 -6.39
N SER A 96 -16.27 -6.04 -6.97
CA SER A 96 -15.91 -6.28 -8.38
C SER A 96 -16.62 -5.35 -9.36
N GLU A 97 -17.89 -5.01 -9.12
CA GLU A 97 -18.63 -4.08 -9.97
C GLU A 97 -18.01 -2.69 -9.97
N ARG A 98 -17.60 -2.20 -8.80
CA ARG A 98 -16.99 -0.89 -8.65
C ARG A 98 -15.52 -0.87 -9.09
N LEU A 99 -14.92 -2.05 -9.24
CA LEU A 99 -13.51 -2.21 -9.63
C LEU A 99 -13.32 -2.53 -11.11
N LYS A 100 -14.39 -2.48 -11.91
CA LYS A 100 -14.34 -2.82 -13.34
C LYS A 100 -13.29 -2.05 -14.11
N GLU A 101 -13.06 -0.80 -13.76
CA GLU A 101 -12.12 0.07 -14.48
C GLU A 101 -10.69 -0.05 -13.98
N TYR A 102 -10.46 -0.86 -12.98
CA TYR A 102 -9.14 -1.06 -12.40
C TYR A 102 -8.64 -2.46 -12.68
N LYS A 103 -7.32 -2.61 -12.77
CA LYS A 103 -6.72 -3.92 -12.85
C LYS A 103 -6.75 -4.55 -11.47
N THR A 104 -7.25 -5.76 -11.40
CA THR A 104 -7.30 -6.51 -10.16
C THR A 104 -6.69 -7.88 -10.34
N SER A 105 -6.24 -8.46 -9.25
CA SER A 105 -5.84 -9.85 -9.20
C SER A 105 -6.36 -10.41 -7.87
N LYS A 106 -6.01 -11.62 -7.53
CA LYS A 106 -6.50 -12.24 -6.31
C LYS A 106 -6.04 -11.43 -5.09
N GLY A 107 -6.93 -10.64 -4.53
CA GLY A 107 -6.66 -9.85 -3.34
C GLY A 107 -5.99 -8.50 -3.57
N THR A 108 -5.78 -8.08 -4.82
CA THR A 108 -5.05 -6.86 -5.14
C THR A 108 -5.81 -5.97 -6.10
N VAL A 109 -5.73 -4.65 -5.89
CA VAL A 109 -6.27 -3.63 -6.80
C VAL A 109 -5.13 -2.72 -7.21
N GLN A 110 -4.97 -2.45 -8.51
CA GLN A 110 -3.98 -1.49 -9.01
C GLN A 110 -4.63 -0.13 -9.23
N LEU A 111 -4.07 0.90 -8.62
CA LEU A 111 -4.55 2.27 -8.72
C LEU A 111 -3.54 3.09 -9.51
N PRO A 112 -3.77 3.32 -10.82
CA PRO A 112 -2.79 4.05 -11.64
C PRO A 112 -2.73 5.52 -11.22
N TYR A 113 -1.52 6.09 -11.21
CA TYR A 113 -1.32 7.48 -10.81
C TYR A 113 -1.95 8.47 -11.79
N SER A 114 -2.25 8.03 -13.00
CA SER A 114 -2.93 8.84 -14.00
C SER A 114 -4.40 9.12 -13.67
N ARG A 115 -4.94 8.44 -12.67
CA ARG A 115 -6.32 8.64 -12.21
C ARG A 115 -6.32 9.19 -10.79
N PRO A 116 -7.34 9.98 -10.42
CA PRO A 116 -7.47 10.43 -9.03
C PRO A 116 -7.63 9.26 -8.07
N VAL A 117 -7.26 9.47 -6.82
CA VAL A 117 -7.50 8.49 -5.76
C VAL A 117 -9.01 8.28 -5.61
N PRO A 118 -9.52 7.05 -5.74
CA PRO A 118 -10.96 6.78 -5.59
C PRO A 118 -11.33 6.74 -4.11
N VAL A 119 -11.49 7.93 -3.52
CA VAL A 119 -11.66 8.14 -2.07
C VAL A 119 -12.80 7.31 -1.49
N GLU A 120 -13.99 7.41 -2.08
CA GLU A 120 -15.17 6.69 -1.56
C GLU A 120 -15.02 5.18 -1.67
N LEU A 121 -14.47 4.72 -2.80
CA LEU A 121 -14.27 3.29 -3.02
C LEU A 121 -13.28 2.70 -2.00
N ILE A 122 -12.14 3.36 -1.80
CA ILE A 122 -11.13 2.92 -0.84
C ILE A 122 -11.72 2.90 0.58
N SER A 123 -12.43 3.97 0.94
CA SER A 123 -13.06 4.07 2.25
C SER A 123 -14.05 2.93 2.47
N ASP A 124 -14.90 2.64 1.49
CA ASP A 124 -15.90 1.58 1.59
C ASP A 124 -15.26 0.20 1.68
N ILE A 125 -14.22 -0.05 0.90
CA ILE A 125 -13.48 -1.31 0.95
C ILE A 125 -12.86 -1.52 2.33
N ALA A 126 -12.20 -0.48 2.86
CA ALA A 126 -11.56 -0.56 4.17
C ALA A 126 -12.58 -0.82 5.29
N LYS A 127 -13.69 -0.12 5.28
CA LYS A 127 -14.76 -0.32 6.27
C LYS A 127 -15.36 -1.72 6.19
N TRP A 128 -15.55 -2.21 4.97
CA TRP A 128 -16.07 -3.57 4.76
C TRP A 128 -15.10 -4.62 5.33
N CYS A 129 -13.81 -4.46 5.09
CA CYS A 129 -12.79 -5.36 5.62
C CYS A 129 -12.79 -5.36 7.15
N TYR A 130 -12.92 -4.17 7.74
CA TYR A 130 -12.98 -4.04 9.19
C TYR A 130 -14.24 -4.68 9.78
N ASP A 131 -15.41 -4.37 9.19
CA ASP A 131 -16.71 -4.81 9.71
C ASP A 131 -16.92 -6.31 9.57
N THR A 132 -16.44 -6.91 8.49
CA THR A 132 -16.64 -8.34 8.23
C THR A 132 -15.53 -9.22 8.80
N GLY A 133 -14.39 -8.62 9.17
CA GLY A 133 -13.22 -9.37 9.59
C GLY A 133 -12.47 -10.05 8.46
N ASN A 134 -12.87 -9.81 7.21
CA ASN A 134 -12.11 -10.32 6.06
C ASN A 134 -10.85 -9.48 5.86
N HIS A 135 -9.73 -10.16 5.69
CA HIS A 135 -8.42 -9.51 5.59
C HIS A 135 -7.52 -10.25 4.62
N PRO A 136 -6.45 -9.59 4.15
CA PRO A 136 -5.50 -10.22 3.24
C PRO A 136 -4.75 -11.38 3.86
#